data_38f8efc1c6d6b97d9d61682370a118ce
#
_entry.id   38f8efc1c6d6b97d9d61682370a118ce
#
_cell.length_a   1.000
_cell.length_b   1.000
_cell.length_c   1.000
_cell.angle_alpha   90.00
_cell.angle_beta   90.00
_cell.angle_gamma   90.00
#
_symmetry.space_group_name_H-M   'P 1'
#
loop_
_entity.id
_entity.type
_entity.pdbx_description
1 polymer ?
#
loop_
_entity_poly.entity_id
_entity_poly.type
_entity_poly.pdbx_seq_one_letter_code
_entity_poly.pdbx_strand_id
1 'polypeptide(L)'
;LLTLNNVSNRLWDKPILKNINWTTKHGQSWAIIGPNGAGKSTLAKVILGQLPYFGLIRRDEKITNFCEIAYVSLEQQKALVAREEKKDRYEEYSGNEEHFMTGSELMDPEGKHTKALLNIAEHFGLTSLLDNPLRYYSNGETRKTLIGKALLSNPKLLILDEPFDGLDTKSVKWLKQAISGLINDGLAVLLISHRIEELVPEISHVLCLKSGKVFAQGKRTKVLTPHKMELLFGNKKIKKKDEQNLFLSTDVHGRNLQEKILIKDQDAIIRMINVNVRYGKKTVLKDFNWNVFTGENWKIVGPNGAGKSTLLSLITADNLQAYSNEIYLFGKQRGTGESIWDIKRQIGHVSSEFQVHYRESVSVLKVVLSGFFDTIGLYQAATESQKETAQNWMKFLEIDNLAEIDFTRLSYGQQRLVLIARAIVKSPALLILDEPCQGLDRANRNRVLSIIDQIGLKTETQIIYVTHVEADELNCLHHVLNFVATPSGIFRAVYS
;
A
#
# COMPACT_ATOMS: atom_id res chain seq x y z
N LEU A 1 -1.22 -32.99 -6.19
CA LEU A 1 -2.28 -31.98 -6.08
C LEU A 1 -2.40 -31.15 -7.36
N LEU A 2 -1.30 -30.53 -7.81
CA LEU A 2 -1.20 -29.75 -9.03
C LEU A 2 0.04 -30.13 -9.82
N THR A 3 -0.06 -30.25 -11.16
CA THR A 3 1.07 -30.42 -12.06
C THR A 3 0.96 -29.45 -13.22
N LEU A 4 1.95 -28.59 -13.38
CA LEU A 4 2.08 -27.62 -14.45
C LEU A 4 3.22 -28.08 -15.39
N ASN A 5 2.92 -28.23 -16.68
CA ASN A 5 3.90 -28.60 -17.70
C ASN A 5 3.95 -27.52 -18.78
N ASN A 6 5.11 -26.87 -18.90
CA ASN A 6 5.40 -25.81 -19.87
C ASN A 6 4.35 -24.69 -19.89
N VAL A 7 3.83 -24.32 -18.70
CA VAL A 7 2.80 -23.31 -18.59
C VAL A 7 3.38 -21.91 -18.86
N SER A 8 2.79 -21.23 -19.84
CA SER A 8 3.16 -19.87 -20.23
C SER A 8 1.91 -18.99 -20.31
N ASN A 9 2.05 -17.71 -19.97
CA ASN A 9 0.98 -16.72 -20.06
C ASN A 9 1.51 -15.43 -20.68
N ARG A 10 0.66 -14.76 -21.46
CA ARG A 10 0.89 -13.41 -21.98
C ARG A 10 -0.26 -12.51 -21.54
N LEU A 11 0.08 -11.32 -21.08
CA LEU A 11 -0.89 -10.25 -20.89
C LEU A 11 -0.59 -9.19 -21.94
N TRP A 12 -1.55 -8.98 -22.84
CA TRP A 12 -1.34 -8.26 -24.10
C TRP A 12 -0.18 -8.94 -24.86
N ASP A 13 0.73 -8.20 -25.43
CA ASP A 13 1.90 -8.76 -26.13
C ASP A 13 3.09 -9.11 -25.21
N LYS A 14 2.94 -8.92 -23.90
CA LYS A 14 4.03 -9.10 -22.93
C LYS A 14 4.00 -10.50 -22.29
N PRO A 15 5.03 -11.35 -22.47
CA PRO A 15 5.09 -12.63 -21.79
C PRO A 15 5.36 -12.43 -20.29
N ILE A 16 4.41 -12.86 -19.45
CA ILE A 16 4.50 -12.77 -17.99
C ILE A 16 5.04 -14.07 -17.40
N LEU A 17 4.50 -15.21 -17.82
CA LEU A 17 5.00 -16.53 -17.42
C LEU A 17 5.62 -17.23 -18.62
N LYS A 18 6.77 -17.92 -18.38
CA LYS A 18 7.58 -18.53 -19.44
C LYS A 18 7.96 -19.95 -19.03
N ASN A 19 7.30 -20.94 -19.63
CA ASN A 19 7.60 -22.37 -19.50
C ASN A 19 7.71 -22.81 -18.03
N ILE A 20 6.67 -22.54 -17.23
CA ILE A 20 6.61 -22.95 -15.83
C ILE A 20 6.37 -24.46 -15.77
N ASN A 21 7.30 -25.17 -15.12
CA ASN A 21 7.18 -26.59 -14.80
C ASN A 21 7.22 -26.73 -13.29
N TRP A 22 6.11 -27.22 -12.69
CA TRP A 22 5.96 -27.30 -11.24
C TRP A 22 4.98 -28.39 -10.87
N THR A 23 5.31 -29.17 -9.83
CA THR A 23 4.46 -30.24 -9.31
C THR A 23 4.37 -30.16 -7.81
N THR A 24 3.15 -30.21 -7.27
CA THR A 24 2.85 -30.29 -5.84
C THR A 24 2.22 -31.64 -5.52
N LYS A 25 2.48 -32.16 -4.31
CA LYS A 25 1.91 -33.42 -3.83
C LYS A 25 0.96 -33.16 -2.66
N HIS A 26 0.12 -34.14 -2.34
CA HIS A 26 -0.70 -34.09 -1.12
C HIS A 26 0.19 -34.00 0.12
N GLY A 27 -0.30 -33.31 1.16
CA GLY A 27 0.43 -33.07 2.41
C GLY A 27 1.59 -32.06 2.29
N GLN A 28 1.70 -31.36 1.14
CA GLN A 28 2.69 -30.29 0.97
C GLN A 28 1.98 -28.95 1.01
N SER A 29 2.44 -28.06 1.89
CA SER A 29 2.13 -26.64 1.86
C SER A 29 3.28 -25.88 1.19
N TRP A 30 2.96 -25.01 0.26
CA TRP A 30 3.91 -24.33 -0.60
C TRP A 30 3.90 -22.83 -0.43
N ALA A 31 5.04 -22.21 -0.60
CA ALA A 31 5.11 -20.76 -0.83
C ALA A 31 5.61 -20.45 -2.23
N ILE A 32 5.05 -19.43 -2.87
CA ILE A 32 5.59 -18.80 -4.08
C ILE A 32 6.27 -17.50 -3.68
N ILE A 33 7.59 -17.43 -3.88
CA ILE A 33 8.43 -16.30 -3.50
C ILE A 33 9.08 -15.68 -4.74
N GLY A 34 9.26 -14.36 -4.71
CA GLY A 34 9.98 -13.65 -5.76
C GLY A 34 9.76 -12.15 -5.70
N PRO A 35 10.58 -11.37 -6.42
CA PRO A 35 10.42 -9.92 -6.47
C PRO A 35 9.07 -9.52 -7.08
N ASN A 36 8.70 -8.26 -6.86
CA ASN A 36 7.49 -7.71 -7.47
C ASN A 36 7.62 -7.75 -9.01
N GLY A 37 6.50 -8.10 -9.68
CA GLY A 37 6.51 -8.31 -11.13
C GLY A 37 7.10 -9.65 -11.59
N ALA A 38 7.48 -10.57 -10.70
CA ALA A 38 7.98 -11.90 -11.08
C ALA A 38 6.91 -12.85 -11.67
N GLY A 39 5.63 -12.48 -11.61
CA GLY A 39 4.52 -13.29 -12.12
C GLY A 39 3.81 -14.16 -11.08
N LYS A 40 4.02 -13.92 -9.76
CA LYS A 40 3.44 -14.71 -8.66
C LYS A 40 1.91 -14.74 -8.69
N SER A 41 1.26 -13.59 -8.63
CA SER A 41 -0.21 -13.46 -8.68
C SER A 41 -0.78 -13.90 -10.03
N THR A 42 -0.03 -13.69 -11.13
CA THR A 42 -0.40 -14.20 -12.45
C THR A 42 -0.45 -15.72 -12.45
N LEU A 43 0.54 -16.38 -11.81
CA LEU A 43 0.55 -17.84 -11.70
C LEU A 43 -0.65 -18.35 -10.88
N ALA A 44 -1.03 -17.68 -9.79
CA ALA A 44 -2.23 -18.01 -9.04
C ALA A 44 -3.50 -17.88 -9.90
N LYS A 45 -3.67 -16.75 -10.61
CA LYS A 45 -4.82 -16.52 -11.51
C LYS A 45 -4.88 -17.53 -12.66
N VAL A 46 -3.74 -17.98 -13.17
CA VAL A 46 -3.65 -19.08 -14.18
C VAL A 46 -4.08 -20.42 -13.57
N ILE A 47 -3.64 -20.75 -12.35
CA ILE A 47 -4.07 -21.95 -11.62
C ILE A 47 -5.58 -21.95 -11.40
N LEU A 48 -6.16 -20.79 -11.12
CA LEU A 48 -7.61 -20.59 -10.94
C LEU A 48 -8.39 -20.60 -12.25
N GLY A 49 -7.73 -20.64 -13.42
CA GLY A 49 -8.39 -20.54 -14.73
C GLY A 49 -8.93 -19.13 -15.05
N GLN A 50 -8.54 -18.12 -14.30
CA GLN A 50 -8.97 -16.73 -14.52
C GLN A 50 -8.20 -16.01 -15.62
N LEU A 51 -7.05 -16.56 -16.03
CA LEU A 51 -6.23 -16.03 -17.12
C LEU A 51 -5.92 -17.10 -18.15
N PRO A 52 -5.89 -16.76 -19.45
CA PRO A 52 -5.52 -17.69 -20.51
C PRO A 52 -4.05 -18.11 -20.38
N TYR A 53 -3.75 -19.34 -20.75
CA TYR A 53 -2.40 -19.88 -20.70
C TYR A 53 -2.15 -20.90 -21.82
N PHE A 54 -0.89 -21.13 -22.14
CA PHE A 54 -0.41 -22.22 -23.00
C PHE A 54 0.26 -23.27 -22.10
N GLY A 55 0.26 -24.52 -22.53
CA GLY A 55 0.80 -25.62 -21.75
C GLY A 55 -0.30 -26.48 -21.13
N LEU A 56 0.06 -27.29 -20.15
CA LEU A 56 -0.84 -28.24 -19.51
C LEU A 56 -0.88 -28.04 -18.00
N ILE A 57 -2.06 -27.87 -17.42
CA ILE A 57 -2.30 -27.90 -15.99
C ILE A 57 -3.16 -29.12 -15.67
N ARG A 58 -2.61 -30.07 -14.93
CA ARG A 58 -3.34 -31.20 -14.38
C ARG A 58 -3.64 -30.96 -12.93
N ARG A 59 -4.88 -31.18 -12.53
CA ARG A 59 -5.35 -31.20 -11.15
C ARG A 59 -5.65 -32.65 -10.78
N ASP A 60 -5.45 -33.01 -9.52
CA ASP A 60 -5.81 -34.33 -9.02
C ASP A 60 -7.33 -34.55 -9.18
N GLU A 61 -7.75 -35.82 -9.30
CA GLU A 61 -9.17 -36.22 -9.39
C GLU A 61 -9.99 -35.70 -8.20
N LYS A 62 -9.34 -35.41 -7.07
CA LYS A 62 -9.98 -34.80 -5.90
C LYS A 62 -10.23 -33.29 -6.03
N ILE A 63 -9.65 -32.60 -7.03
CA ILE A 63 -9.89 -31.19 -7.36
C ILE A 63 -10.54 -31.16 -8.74
N THR A 64 -11.76 -31.64 -8.81
CA THR A 64 -12.50 -31.73 -10.08
C THR A 64 -13.06 -30.39 -10.53
N ASN A 65 -13.31 -29.47 -9.59
CA ASN A 65 -13.92 -28.17 -9.83
C ASN A 65 -13.07 -27.02 -9.30
N PHE A 66 -13.11 -25.87 -9.98
CA PHE A 66 -12.48 -24.63 -9.52
C PHE A 66 -13.03 -24.14 -8.16
N CYS A 67 -14.27 -24.56 -7.80
CA CYS A 67 -14.90 -24.25 -6.52
C CYS A 67 -14.17 -24.87 -5.31
N GLU A 68 -13.29 -25.85 -5.53
CA GLU A 68 -12.49 -26.49 -4.48
C GLU A 68 -11.16 -25.74 -4.20
N ILE A 69 -10.89 -24.66 -4.94
CA ILE A 69 -9.75 -23.79 -4.73
C ILE A 69 -10.27 -22.43 -4.29
N ALA A 70 -9.98 -22.06 -3.06
CA ALA A 70 -10.27 -20.73 -2.56
C ALA A 70 -9.08 -19.79 -2.77
N TYR A 71 -9.36 -18.54 -3.10
CA TYR A 71 -8.36 -17.51 -3.36
C TYR A 71 -8.68 -16.23 -2.61
N VAL A 72 -7.73 -15.76 -1.82
CA VAL A 72 -7.82 -14.49 -1.10
C VAL A 72 -6.59 -13.64 -1.44
N SER A 73 -6.81 -12.42 -1.90
CA SER A 73 -5.75 -11.50 -2.29
C SER A 73 -5.94 -10.10 -1.71
N LEU A 74 -4.84 -9.37 -1.63
CA LEU A 74 -4.87 -7.95 -1.29
C LEU A 74 -5.69 -7.13 -2.31
N GLU A 75 -5.64 -7.52 -3.59
CA GLU A 75 -6.42 -6.86 -4.66
C GLU A 75 -7.93 -6.98 -4.43
N GLN A 76 -8.41 -8.17 -4.03
CA GLN A 76 -9.83 -8.38 -3.68
C GLN A 76 -10.24 -7.54 -2.48
N GLN A 77 -9.40 -7.46 -1.45
CA GLN A 77 -9.67 -6.62 -0.28
C GLN A 77 -9.79 -5.14 -0.67
N LYS A 78 -8.82 -4.63 -1.42
CA LYS A 78 -8.83 -3.24 -1.89
C LYS A 78 -10.05 -2.92 -2.74
N ALA A 79 -10.46 -3.84 -3.63
CA ALA A 79 -11.65 -3.67 -4.44
C ALA A 79 -12.94 -3.63 -3.59
N LEU A 80 -13.02 -4.46 -2.54
CA LEU A 80 -14.14 -4.47 -1.61
C LEU A 80 -14.24 -3.15 -0.83
N VAL A 81 -13.14 -2.71 -0.23
CA VAL A 81 -13.06 -1.45 0.53
C VAL A 81 -13.43 -0.27 -0.36
N ALA A 82 -12.84 -0.16 -1.56
CA ALA A 82 -13.13 0.92 -2.49
C ALA A 82 -14.61 0.95 -2.95
N ARG A 83 -15.27 -0.22 -3.00
CA ARG A 83 -16.70 -0.29 -3.31
C ARG A 83 -17.56 0.29 -2.19
N GLU A 84 -17.24 -0.05 -0.94
CA GLU A 84 -18.00 0.46 0.23
C GLU A 84 -17.75 1.95 0.45
N GLU A 85 -16.52 2.44 0.26
CA GLU A 85 -16.18 3.88 0.31
C GLU A 85 -16.90 4.69 -0.78
N LYS A 86 -17.11 4.10 -1.96
CA LYS A 86 -17.89 4.77 -3.02
C LYS A 86 -19.35 4.93 -2.62
N LYS A 87 -19.94 3.96 -1.93
CA LYS A 87 -21.32 4.07 -1.39
C LYS A 87 -21.39 5.14 -0.30
N ASP A 88 -20.42 5.17 0.61
CA ASP A 88 -20.32 6.16 1.69
C ASP A 88 -20.33 7.60 1.14
N ARG A 89 -19.49 7.86 0.12
CA ARG A 89 -19.50 9.16 -0.58
C ARG A 89 -20.83 9.46 -1.29
N TYR A 90 -21.47 8.46 -1.87
CA TYR A 90 -22.76 8.66 -2.53
C TYR A 90 -23.85 9.01 -1.52
N GLU A 91 -23.88 8.36 -0.35
CA GLU A 91 -24.77 8.68 0.76
C GLU A 91 -24.59 10.13 1.24
N GLU A 92 -23.32 10.56 1.45
CA GLU A 92 -23.01 11.94 1.84
C GLU A 92 -23.53 12.99 0.83
N TYR A 93 -23.49 12.69 -0.48
CA TYR A 93 -23.94 13.62 -1.53
C TYR A 93 -25.44 13.54 -1.79
N SER A 94 -26.05 12.36 -1.75
CA SER A 94 -27.45 12.16 -2.13
C SER A 94 -28.41 12.30 -0.96
N GLY A 95 -27.92 12.13 0.28
CA GLY A 95 -28.74 12.06 1.49
C GLY A 95 -29.65 10.82 1.55
N ASN A 96 -29.48 9.86 0.63
CA ASN A 96 -30.24 8.61 0.65
C ASN A 96 -29.44 7.57 1.46
N GLU A 97 -30.11 6.85 2.36
CA GLU A 97 -29.51 5.75 3.10
C GLU A 97 -29.14 4.62 2.13
N GLU A 98 -27.85 4.29 2.09
CA GLU A 98 -27.32 3.18 1.32
C GLU A 98 -27.20 1.94 2.21
N HIS A 99 -27.49 0.76 1.65
CA HIS A 99 -27.24 -0.50 2.34
C HIS A 99 -25.74 -0.83 2.29
N PHE A 100 -25.09 -0.84 3.46
CA PHE A 100 -23.71 -1.26 3.60
C PHE A 100 -23.64 -2.74 3.94
N MET A 101 -22.83 -3.46 3.19
CA MET A 101 -22.63 -4.90 3.39
C MET A 101 -22.06 -5.17 4.78
N THR A 102 -22.66 -6.11 5.49
CA THR A 102 -22.17 -6.58 6.80
C THR A 102 -21.16 -7.72 6.65
N GLY A 103 -20.46 -8.07 7.74
CA GLY A 103 -19.53 -9.20 7.76
C GLY A 103 -20.21 -10.53 7.46
N SER A 104 -21.42 -10.75 8.01
CA SER A 104 -22.22 -11.95 7.76
C SER A 104 -22.66 -12.06 6.31
N GLU A 105 -23.18 -10.98 5.72
CA GLU A 105 -23.57 -10.93 4.31
C GLU A 105 -22.38 -11.14 3.34
N LEU A 106 -21.20 -10.63 3.68
CA LEU A 106 -20.00 -10.89 2.89
C LEU A 106 -19.61 -12.37 2.94
N MET A 107 -19.64 -12.99 4.13
CA MET A 107 -19.21 -14.37 4.32
C MET A 107 -20.20 -15.36 3.73
N ASP A 108 -21.49 -15.20 3.99
CA ASP A 108 -22.57 -16.11 3.58
C ASP A 108 -23.76 -15.31 3.01
N PRO A 109 -23.66 -14.83 1.74
CA PRO A 109 -24.69 -13.98 1.15
C PRO A 109 -26.09 -14.62 1.05
N GLU A 110 -26.14 -15.95 1.03
CA GLU A 110 -27.37 -16.73 0.87
C GLU A 110 -27.91 -17.25 2.22
N GLY A 111 -27.19 -17.06 3.34
CA GLY A 111 -27.58 -17.52 4.66
C GLY A 111 -27.61 -19.05 4.82
N LYS A 112 -26.93 -19.79 3.93
CA LYS A 112 -26.98 -21.26 3.88
C LYS A 112 -26.06 -21.96 4.89
N HIS A 113 -25.04 -21.27 5.41
CA HIS A 113 -23.98 -21.85 6.21
C HIS A 113 -23.88 -21.30 7.63
N THR A 114 -25.01 -20.83 8.22
CA THR A 114 -25.05 -20.07 9.47
C THR A 114 -24.24 -20.74 10.61
N LYS A 115 -24.37 -22.07 10.80
CA LYS A 115 -23.62 -22.77 11.85
C LYS A 115 -22.10 -22.79 11.57
N ALA A 116 -21.70 -23.04 10.33
CA ALA A 116 -20.28 -23.04 9.93
C ALA A 116 -19.71 -21.64 10.00
N LEU A 117 -20.48 -20.62 9.60
CA LEU A 117 -20.12 -19.20 9.69
C LEU A 117 -19.83 -18.81 11.14
N LEU A 118 -20.71 -19.16 12.09
CA LEU A 118 -20.52 -18.84 13.50
C LEU A 118 -19.24 -19.49 14.07
N ASN A 119 -18.99 -20.76 13.73
CA ASN A 119 -17.77 -21.44 14.16
C ASN A 119 -16.50 -20.77 13.61
N ILE A 120 -16.51 -20.41 12.33
CA ILE A 120 -15.38 -19.69 11.70
C ILE A 120 -15.23 -18.30 12.32
N ALA A 121 -16.33 -17.57 12.51
CA ALA A 121 -16.32 -16.24 13.11
C ALA A 121 -15.75 -16.25 14.54
N GLU A 122 -16.10 -17.26 15.34
CA GLU A 122 -15.55 -17.46 16.67
C GLU A 122 -14.04 -17.71 16.61
N HIS A 123 -13.61 -18.65 15.77
CA HIS A 123 -12.19 -18.98 15.59
C HIS A 123 -11.35 -17.78 15.13
N PHE A 124 -11.91 -16.93 14.28
CA PHE A 124 -11.25 -15.75 13.74
C PHE A 124 -11.47 -14.47 14.59
N GLY A 125 -12.23 -14.57 15.70
CA GLY A 125 -12.57 -13.43 16.56
C GLY A 125 -13.37 -12.35 15.84
N LEU A 126 -14.34 -12.77 15.00
CA LEU A 126 -15.20 -11.90 14.19
C LEU A 126 -16.64 -11.84 14.70
N THR A 127 -17.00 -12.64 15.73
CA THR A 127 -18.40 -12.79 16.18
C THR A 127 -19.09 -11.47 16.48
N SER A 128 -18.39 -10.54 17.16
CA SER A 128 -18.92 -9.22 17.50
C SER A 128 -19.00 -8.25 16.33
N LEU A 129 -18.43 -8.62 15.19
CA LEU A 129 -18.33 -7.77 14.01
C LEU A 129 -19.29 -8.18 12.89
N LEU A 130 -19.86 -9.38 12.97
CA LEU A 130 -20.66 -9.97 11.88
C LEU A 130 -21.81 -9.07 11.40
N ASP A 131 -22.47 -8.36 12.30
CA ASP A 131 -23.59 -7.48 12.00
C ASP A 131 -23.18 -6.03 11.73
N ASN A 132 -21.89 -5.74 11.86
CA ASN A 132 -21.39 -4.39 11.60
C ASN A 132 -21.15 -4.18 10.10
N PRO A 133 -21.41 -2.98 9.56
CA PRO A 133 -21.04 -2.61 8.20
C PRO A 133 -19.53 -2.71 7.97
N LEU A 134 -19.13 -3.26 6.82
CA LEU A 134 -17.71 -3.47 6.45
C LEU A 134 -16.90 -2.19 6.40
N ARG A 135 -17.54 -1.02 6.16
CA ARG A 135 -16.87 0.28 6.18
C ARG A 135 -16.19 0.61 7.52
N TYR A 136 -16.61 -0.03 8.61
CA TYR A 136 -16.03 0.15 9.94
C TYR A 136 -14.93 -0.86 10.29
N TYR A 137 -14.68 -1.83 9.39
CA TYR A 137 -13.66 -2.85 9.61
C TYR A 137 -12.26 -2.30 9.37
N SER A 138 -11.34 -2.68 10.23
CA SER A 138 -9.91 -2.51 9.97
C SER A 138 -9.45 -3.41 8.80
N ASN A 139 -8.29 -3.10 8.22
CA ASN A 139 -7.69 -3.95 7.19
C ASN A 139 -7.51 -5.40 7.66
N GLY A 140 -7.17 -5.60 8.94
CA GLY A 140 -7.02 -6.92 9.54
C GLY A 140 -8.35 -7.68 9.64
N GLU A 141 -9.40 -7.02 10.10
CA GLU A 141 -10.74 -7.60 10.20
C GLU A 141 -11.33 -7.93 8.83
N THR A 142 -11.19 -7.04 7.86
CA THR A 142 -11.60 -7.31 6.47
C THR A 142 -10.85 -8.54 5.90
N ARG A 143 -9.53 -8.66 6.17
CA ARG A 143 -8.74 -9.82 5.74
C ARG A 143 -9.22 -11.11 6.38
N LYS A 144 -9.49 -11.11 7.68
CA LYS A 144 -10.05 -12.24 8.42
C LYS A 144 -11.38 -12.67 7.83
N THR A 145 -12.27 -11.72 7.54
CA THR A 145 -13.60 -11.98 6.96
C THR A 145 -13.49 -12.60 5.58
N LEU A 146 -12.58 -12.12 4.73
CA LEU A 146 -12.33 -12.71 3.41
C LEU A 146 -11.78 -14.14 3.50
N ILE A 147 -10.88 -14.40 4.45
CA ILE A 147 -10.38 -15.77 4.70
C ILE A 147 -11.51 -16.65 5.24
N GLY A 148 -12.30 -16.14 6.18
CA GLY A 148 -13.47 -16.85 6.71
C GLY A 148 -14.48 -17.22 5.61
N LYS A 149 -14.79 -16.28 4.71
CA LYS A 149 -15.59 -16.53 3.50
C LYS A 149 -15.01 -17.67 2.65
N ALA A 150 -13.69 -17.61 2.41
CA ALA A 150 -13.00 -18.62 1.62
C ALA A 150 -13.09 -20.03 2.25
N LEU A 151 -13.01 -20.12 3.57
CA LEU A 151 -13.10 -21.38 4.31
C LEU A 151 -14.53 -21.97 4.34
N LEU A 152 -15.58 -21.14 4.25
CA LEU A 152 -16.96 -21.62 4.18
C LEU A 152 -17.23 -22.50 2.96
N SER A 153 -16.49 -22.31 1.86
CA SER A 153 -16.58 -23.20 0.68
C SER A 153 -15.92 -24.56 0.88
N ASN A 154 -15.35 -24.84 2.06
CA ASN A 154 -14.61 -26.07 2.39
C ASN A 154 -13.55 -26.43 1.31
N PRO A 155 -12.61 -25.53 1.02
CA PRO A 155 -11.68 -25.69 -0.08
C PRO A 155 -10.66 -26.81 0.20
N LYS A 156 -10.18 -27.49 -0.84
CA LYS A 156 -9.05 -28.43 -0.76
C LYS A 156 -7.69 -27.73 -0.91
N LEU A 157 -7.69 -26.54 -1.49
CA LEU A 157 -6.52 -25.68 -1.63
C LEU A 157 -6.91 -24.23 -1.31
N LEU A 158 -6.24 -23.62 -0.37
CA LEU A 158 -6.36 -22.19 -0.08
C LEU A 158 -5.14 -21.45 -0.62
N ILE A 159 -5.37 -20.54 -1.56
CA ILE A 159 -4.33 -19.66 -2.09
C ILE A 159 -4.45 -18.29 -1.40
N LEU A 160 -3.37 -17.85 -0.73
CA LEU A 160 -3.27 -16.58 -0.05
C LEU A 160 -2.23 -15.71 -0.76
N ASP A 161 -2.67 -14.66 -1.44
CA ASP A 161 -1.80 -13.78 -2.24
C ASP A 161 -1.53 -12.47 -1.49
N GLU A 162 -0.27 -12.31 -1.05
CA GLU A 162 0.24 -11.20 -0.24
C GLU A 162 -0.65 -10.95 1.01
N PRO A 163 -0.94 -11.98 1.83
CA PRO A 163 -1.95 -11.86 2.89
C PRO A 163 -1.51 -10.98 4.06
N PHE A 164 -0.23 -10.64 4.19
CA PHE A 164 0.32 -9.85 5.29
C PHE A 164 0.46 -8.36 4.95
N ASP A 165 0.36 -8.00 3.67
CA ASP A 165 0.52 -6.61 3.25
C ASP A 165 -0.57 -5.70 3.81
N GLY A 166 -0.14 -4.55 4.38
CA GLY A 166 -1.03 -3.56 4.98
C GLY A 166 -1.58 -3.94 6.36
N LEU A 167 -1.06 -5.00 6.98
CA LEU A 167 -1.41 -5.40 8.33
C LEU A 167 -0.40 -4.87 9.34
N ASP A 168 -0.88 -4.47 10.52
CA ASP A 168 -0.03 -4.15 11.66
C ASP A 168 0.61 -5.41 12.27
N THR A 169 1.63 -5.23 13.11
CA THR A 169 2.42 -6.32 13.72
C THR A 169 1.55 -7.33 14.48
N LYS A 170 0.50 -6.87 15.18
CA LYS A 170 -0.42 -7.73 15.94
C LYS A 170 -1.26 -8.59 14.97
N SER A 171 -1.80 -7.99 13.94
CA SER A 171 -2.58 -8.69 12.91
C SER A 171 -1.73 -9.68 12.11
N VAL A 172 -0.47 -9.34 11.80
CA VAL A 172 0.48 -10.27 11.15
C VAL A 172 0.74 -11.49 12.02
N LYS A 173 1.02 -11.28 13.31
CA LYS A 173 1.27 -12.39 14.26
C LYS A 173 0.07 -13.33 14.36
N TRP A 174 -1.11 -12.76 14.51
CA TRP A 174 -2.35 -13.52 14.57
C TRP A 174 -2.58 -14.32 13.26
N LEU A 175 -2.43 -13.67 12.08
CA LEU A 175 -2.66 -14.32 10.79
C LEU A 175 -1.67 -15.47 10.54
N LYS A 176 -0.40 -15.32 10.95
CA LYS A 176 0.57 -16.41 10.91
C LYS A 176 0.10 -17.61 11.72
N GLN A 177 -0.39 -17.39 12.94
CA GLN A 177 -0.91 -18.46 13.79
C GLN A 177 -2.13 -19.14 13.14
N ALA A 178 -3.06 -18.37 12.58
CA ALA A 178 -4.22 -18.90 11.89
C ALA A 178 -3.82 -19.77 10.67
N ILE A 179 -2.89 -19.30 9.84
CA ILE A 179 -2.39 -20.08 8.68
C ILE A 179 -1.70 -21.37 9.16
N SER A 180 -0.88 -21.30 10.21
CA SER A 180 -0.24 -22.48 10.81
C SER A 180 -1.29 -23.50 11.28
N GLY A 181 -2.34 -23.05 11.96
CA GLY A 181 -3.46 -23.90 12.39
C GLY A 181 -4.12 -24.61 11.20
N LEU A 182 -4.50 -23.85 10.17
CA LEU A 182 -5.13 -24.42 8.96
C LEU A 182 -4.27 -25.49 8.28
N ILE A 183 -2.95 -25.28 8.22
CA ILE A 183 -2.02 -26.27 7.64
C ILE A 183 -1.96 -27.53 8.53
N ASN A 184 -1.90 -27.36 9.84
CA ASN A 184 -1.87 -28.48 10.80
C ASN A 184 -3.18 -29.28 10.79
N ASP A 185 -4.31 -28.65 10.51
CA ASP A 185 -5.62 -29.27 10.30
C ASP A 185 -5.73 -30.00 8.94
N GLY A 186 -4.65 -29.98 8.14
CA GLY A 186 -4.54 -30.75 6.89
C GLY A 186 -4.98 -29.98 5.64
N LEU A 187 -5.34 -28.69 5.73
CA LEU A 187 -5.65 -27.87 4.55
C LEU A 187 -4.38 -27.60 3.76
N ALA A 188 -4.40 -27.85 2.46
CA ALA A 188 -3.32 -27.45 1.57
C ALA A 188 -3.32 -25.93 1.39
N VAL A 189 -2.20 -25.28 1.72
CA VAL A 189 -2.04 -23.83 1.59
C VAL A 189 -0.95 -23.51 0.56
N LEU A 190 -1.27 -22.56 -0.31
CA LEU A 190 -0.33 -21.92 -1.23
C LEU A 190 -0.20 -20.45 -0.83
N LEU A 191 0.90 -20.12 -0.15
CA LEU A 191 1.18 -18.77 0.32
C LEU A 191 2.03 -18.03 -0.72
N ILE A 192 1.56 -16.90 -1.21
CA ILE A 192 2.32 -16.03 -2.11
C ILE A 192 2.79 -14.82 -1.32
N SER A 193 4.12 -14.57 -1.33
CA SER A 193 4.72 -13.41 -0.69
C SER A 193 6.00 -12.96 -1.40
N HIS A 194 6.37 -11.72 -1.20
CA HIS A 194 7.66 -11.17 -1.61
C HIS A 194 8.67 -11.09 -0.44
N ARG A 195 8.24 -11.51 0.77
CA ARG A 195 9.04 -11.49 2.01
C ARG A 195 9.19 -12.88 2.59
N ILE A 196 10.43 -13.28 2.86
CA ILE A 196 10.73 -14.62 3.42
C ILE A 196 10.29 -14.70 4.90
N GLU A 197 10.37 -13.60 5.60
CA GLU A 197 10.05 -13.47 7.02
C GLU A 197 8.55 -13.69 7.31
N GLU A 198 7.73 -13.63 6.28
CA GLU A 198 6.28 -13.87 6.36
C GLU A 198 5.93 -15.35 6.32
N LEU A 199 6.85 -16.21 5.88
CA LEU A 199 6.58 -17.64 5.78
C LEU A 199 6.42 -18.30 7.14
N VAL A 200 5.27 -18.94 7.35
CA VAL A 200 5.02 -19.74 8.55
C VAL A 200 5.87 -21.03 8.55
N PRO A 201 6.22 -21.58 9.72
CA PRO A 201 7.09 -22.77 9.83
C PRO A 201 6.57 -23.98 9.05
N GLU A 202 5.26 -24.17 8.99
CA GLU A 202 4.57 -25.31 8.37
C GLU A 202 4.65 -25.33 6.84
N ILE A 203 5.06 -24.23 6.21
CA ILE A 203 5.38 -24.22 4.78
C ILE A 203 6.61 -25.08 4.51
N SER A 204 6.38 -26.23 3.90
CA SER A 204 7.39 -27.26 3.68
C SER A 204 8.21 -27.06 2.40
N HIS A 205 7.60 -26.45 1.38
CA HIS A 205 8.18 -26.31 0.05
C HIS A 205 8.08 -24.86 -0.48
N VAL A 206 9.00 -24.49 -1.36
CA VAL A 206 9.05 -23.14 -1.95
C VAL A 206 9.28 -23.22 -3.45
N LEU A 207 8.53 -22.41 -4.20
CA LEU A 207 8.73 -22.08 -5.59
C LEU A 207 9.21 -20.64 -5.69
N CYS A 208 10.42 -20.43 -6.17
CA CYS A 208 10.98 -19.11 -6.43
C CYS A 208 10.75 -18.72 -7.89
N LEU A 209 10.12 -17.57 -8.12
CA LEU A 209 9.93 -17.01 -9.47
C LEU A 209 10.82 -15.77 -9.67
N LYS A 210 11.44 -15.66 -10.85
CA LYS A 210 12.19 -14.48 -11.30
C LYS A 210 11.92 -14.22 -12.78
N SER A 211 11.46 -13.00 -13.11
CA SER A 211 11.17 -12.59 -14.50
C SER A 211 10.30 -13.59 -15.28
N GLY A 212 9.27 -14.14 -14.62
CA GLY A 212 8.32 -15.08 -15.20
C GLY A 212 8.82 -16.50 -15.38
N LYS A 213 9.97 -16.88 -14.81
CA LYS A 213 10.56 -18.22 -14.86
C LYS A 213 10.72 -18.80 -13.47
N VAL A 214 10.74 -20.14 -13.38
CA VAL A 214 11.16 -20.82 -12.15
C VAL A 214 12.65 -20.61 -11.95
N PHE A 215 13.01 -19.95 -10.86
CA PHE A 215 14.39 -19.75 -10.44
C PHE A 215 14.91 -20.93 -9.60
N ALA A 216 14.10 -21.39 -8.65
CA ALA A 216 14.38 -22.54 -7.81
C ALA A 216 13.08 -23.12 -7.26
N GLN A 217 13.02 -24.43 -7.01
CA GLN A 217 11.87 -25.07 -6.38
C GLN A 217 12.28 -26.28 -5.55
N GLY A 218 11.49 -26.63 -4.53
CA GLY A 218 11.70 -27.80 -3.70
C GLY A 218 11.54 -27.53 -2.20
N LYS A 219 12.14 -28.39 -1.36
CA LYS A 219 12.07 -28.25 0.10
C LYS A 219 12.59 -26.87 0.54
N ARG A 220 11.88 -26.22 1.46
CA ARG A 220 12.17 -24.89 2.00
C ARG A 220 13.64 -24.72 2.38
N THR A 221 14.21 -25.66 3.12
CA THR A 221 15.62 -25.59 3.60
C THR A 221 16.65 -25.64 2.48
N LYS A 222 16.34 -26.31 1.35
CA LYS A 222 17.23 -26.39 0.19
C LYS A 222 17.11 -25.21 -0.77
N VAL A 223 15.98 -24.51 -0.74
CA VAL A 223 15.67 -23.39 -1.64
C VAL A 223 16.01 -22.06 -1.00
N LEU A 224 15.64 -21.81 0.26
CA LEU A 224 15.87 -20.55 0.95
C LEU A 224 17.28 -20.46 1.56
N THR A 225 18.30 -20.54 0.72
CA THR A 225 19.70 -20.30 1.16
C THR A 225 20.07 -18.83 0.96
N PRO A 226 20.91 -18.21 1.82
CA PRO A 226 21.31 -16.80 1.69
C PRO A 226 21.79 -16.45 0.28
N HIS A 227 22.64 -17.28 -0.32
CA HIS A 227 23.15 -17.06 -1.66
C HIS A 227 22.07 -17.07 -2.75
N LYS A 228 21.11 -18.02 -2.70
CA LYS A 228 19.99 -18.03 -3.67
C LYS A 228 19.06 -16.83 -3.48
N MET A 229 18.85 -16.40 -2.24
CA MET A 229 18.01 -15.24 -1.95
C MET A 229 18.67 -13.94 -2.42
N GLU A 230 19.98 -13.81 -2.27
CA GLU A 230 20.72 -12.69 -2.84
C GLU A 230 20.62 -12.66 -4.38
N LEU A 231 20.76 -13.82 -5.04
CA LEU A 231 20.57 -13.93 -6.49
C LEU A 231 19.12 -13.66 -6.94
N LEU A 232 18.13 -14.09 -6.15
CA LEU A 232 16.71 -13.92 -6.46
C LEU A 232 16.29 -12.45 -6.39
N PHE A 233 16.59 -11.79 -5.26
CA PHE A 233 16.14 -10.42 -4.99
C PHE A 233 17.12 -9.36 -5.50
N GLY A 234 18.38 -9.73 -5.78
CA GLY A 234 19.42 -8.89 -6.38
C GLY A 234 19.77 -7.67 -5.50
N ASN A 235 20.88 -7.69 -4.81
CA ASN A 235 21.52 -6.46 -4.36
C ASN A 235 22.12 -5.76 -5.58
N LYS A 236 21.33 -5.01 -6.34
CA LYS A 236 21.91 -3.92 -7.11
C LYS A 236 22.40 -2.92 -6.07
N LYS A 237 23.69 -3.01 -5.71
CA LYS A 237 24.37 -1.90 -5.07
C LYS A 237 24.07 -0.69 -5.94
N ILE A 238 23.38 0.29 -5.38
CA ILE A 238 23.24 1.60 -5.99
C ILE A 238 24.67 2.04 -6.22
N LYS A 239 25.10 2.08 -7.48
CA LYS A 239 26.39 2.66 -7.83
C LYS A 239 26.24 4.12 -7.40
N LYS A 240 27.03 4.53 -6.41
CA LYS A 240 27.31 5.94 -6.13
C LYS A 240 27.97 6.49 -7.40
N LYS A 241 27.18 6.97 -8.34
CA LYS A 241 27.66 7.70 -9.50
C LYS A 241 27.40 9.17 -9.23
N ASP A 242 28.50 9.89 -9.16
CA ASP A 242 28.63 11.36 -9.28
C ASP A 242 27.43 12.19 -8.76
N GLU A 243 27.30 12.23 -7.43
CA GLU A 243 26.21 12.89 -6.71
C GLU A 243 26.40 14.42 -6.61
N GLN A 244 27.48 14.98 -7.17
CA GLN A 244 27.85 16.37 -6.81
C GLN A 244 27.34 17.47 -7.73
N ASN A 245 26.74 17.20 -8.91
CA ASN A 245 26.49 18.26 -9.87
C ASN A 245 25.06 18.39 -10.44
N LEU A 246 24.05 17.63 -9.98
CA LEU A 246 22.72 17.71 -10.59
C LEU A 246 21.82 18.80 -10.01
N PHE A 247 22.10 19.26 -8.79
CA PHE A 247 21.30 20.28 -8.10
C PHE A 247 21.91 21.69 -8.05
N LEU A 248 23.21 21.84 -8.41
CA LEU A 248 23.90 23.14 -8.32
C LEU A 248 23.82 23.99 -9.59
N SER A 249 23.23 23.52 -10.68
CA SER A 249 23.21 24.26 -11.96
C SER A 249 21.83 24.55 -12.55
N THR A 250 20.75 24.20 -11.89
CA THR A 250 19.42 24.65 -12.29
C THR A 250 18.81 25.43 -11.15
N ASP A 251 18.73 26.74 -11.30
CA ASP A 251 17.75 27.55 -10.58
C ASP A 251 16.36 26.94 -10.85
N VAL A 252 15.92 26.04 -9.95
CA VAL A 252 14.55 25.49 -9.93
C VAL A 252 13.55 26.61 -9.59
N HIS A 253 14.00 27.85 -9.54
CA HIS A 253 13.29 29.05 -9.12
C HIS A 253 12.67 29.79 -10.30
N GLY A 254 11.82 29.12 -11.07
CA GLY A 254 10.86 29.80 -11.95
C GLY A 254 9.64 30.35 -11.17
N ARG A 255 9.71 30.49 -9.86
CA ARG A 255 8.74 31.25 -9.07
C ARG A 255 9.33 32.62 -8.73
N ASN A 256 8.58 33.68 -9.04
CA ASN A 256 8.80 34.99 -8.44
C ASN A 256 9.00 34.81 -6.94
N LEU A 257 10.20 35.09 -6.46
CA LEU A 257 10.59 35.06 -5.03
C LEU A 257 9.74 35.99 -4.15
N GLN A 258 8.79 36.73 -4.75
CA GLN A 258 7.94 37.69 -4.05
C GLN A 258 6.68 37.09 -3.39
N GLU A 259 6.36 35.79 -3.62
CA GLU A 259 5.27 35.12 -2.92
C GLU A 259 5.71 34.01 -1.96
N LYS A 260 7.01 33.85 -1.69
CA LYS A 260 7.43 33.13 -0.48
C LYS A 260 6.88 33.92 0.70
N ILE A 261 5.81 33.41 1.32
CA ILE A 261 5.45 33.85 2.66
C ILE A 261 6.73 33.71 3.47
N LEU A 262 7.30 34.86 3.90
CA LEU A 262 8.46 34.93 4.78
C LEU A 262 8.05 34.26 6.11
N ILE A 263 8.10 32.94 6.15
CA ILE A 263 8.00 32.19 7.40
C ILE A 263 9.34 32.43 8.07
N LYS A 264 9.33 33.21 9.15
CA LYS A 264 10.52 33.42 9.99
C LYS A 264 10.95 32.08 10.55
N ASP A 265 12.25 31.91 10.81
CA ASP A 265 12.88 30.65 11.28
C ASP A 265 12.27 30.01 12.56
N GLN A 266 11.18 30.53 13.11
CA GLN A 266 10.47 30.03 14.29
C GLN A 266 8.96 29.82 14.06
N ASP A 267 8.45 29.97 12.84
CA ASP A 267 7.01 29.83 12.60
C ASP A 267 6.64 28.36 12.34
N ALA A 268 5.62 27.87 13.03
CA ALA A 268 5.08 26.55 12.83
C ALA A 268 4.36 26.48 11.49
N ILE A 269 4.74 25.53 10.60
CA ILE A 269 4.02 25.26 9.35
C ILE A 269 2.72 24.50 9.60
N ILE A 270 2.66 23.73 10.70
CA ILE A 270 1.45 23.09 11.21
C ILE A 270 1.36 23.42 12.70
N ARG A 271 0.21 23.92 13.14
CA ARG A 271 -0.10 24.12 14.55
C ARG A 271 -1.51 23.65 14.83
N MET A 272 -1.63 22.69 15.74
CA MET A 272 -2.91 22.10 16.17
C MET A 272 -3.07 22.29 17.67
N ILE A 273 -4.20 22.84 18.09
CA ILE A 273 -4.48 23.19 19.49
C ILE A 273 -5.78 22.53 19.91
N ASN A 274 -5.70 21.62 20.90
CA ASN A 274 -6.84 20.90 21.48
C ASN A 274 -7.78 20.28 20.43
N VAL A 275 -7.21 19.71 19.36
CA VAL A 275 -7.96 19.16 18.25
C VAL A 275 -8.73 17.90 18.67
N ASN A 276 -10.03 17.89 18.36
CA ASN A 276 -10.94 16.80 18.65
C ASN A 276 -11.63 16.34 17.38
N VAL A 277 -11.52 15.04 17.05
CA VAL A 277 -12.14 14.44 15.87
C VAL A 277 -12.96 13.22 16.27
N ARG A 278 -14.22 13.17 15.80
CA ARG A 278 -15.16 12.07 16.11
C ARG A 278 -15.86 11.60 14.84
N TYR A 279 -16.08 10.30 14.73
CA TYR A 279 -16.94 9.69 13.72
C TYR A 279 -18.04 8.91 14.45
N GLY A 280 -19.27 9.42 14.40
CA GLY A 280 -20.36 8.90 15.18
C GLY A 280 -20.03 8.88 16.69
N LYS A 281 -20.07 7.71 17.31
CA LYS A 281 -19.74 7.53 18.73
C LYS A 281 -18.26 7.36 19.01
N LYS A 282 -17.43 7.15 17.99
CA LYS A 282 -16.00 6.88 18.13
C LYS A 282 -15.18 8.17 18.11
N THR A 283 -14.50 8.48 19.19
CA THR A 283 -13.49 9.55 19.22
C THR A 283 -12.17 9.01 18.68
N VAL A 284 -11.61 9.68 17.68
CA VAL A 284 -10.35 9.29 17.02
C VAL A 284 -9.18 10.13 17.53
N LEU A 285 -9.36 11.45 17.58
CA LEU A 285 -8.40 12.36 18.22
C LEU A 285 -9.10 13.07 19.38
N LYS A 286 -8.42 13.19 20.52
CA LYS A 286 -8.92 13.86 21.71
C LYS A 286 -7.85 14.78 22.28
N ASP A 287 -8.19 16.06 22.46
CA ASP A 287 -7.34 17.10 23.03
C ASP A 287 -5.91 17.07 22.43
N PHE A 288 -5.86 16.84 21.10
CA PHE A 288 -4.61 16.64 20.37
C PHE A 288 -3.92 17.97 20.10
N ASN A 289 -2.67 18.08 20.52
CA ASN A 289 -1.83 19.25 20.32
C ASN A 289 -0.60 18.83 19.53
N TRP A 290 -0.21 19.58 18.50
CA TRP A 290 0.98 19.29 17.70
C TRP A 290 1.47 20.52 16.96
N ASN A 291 2.78 20.77 17.01
CA ASN A 291 3.43 21.82 16.25
C ASN A 291 4.53 21.20 15.39
N VAL A 292 4.61 21.61 14.13
CA VAL A 292 5.69 21.29 13.19
C VAL A 292 6.30 22.60 12.76
N PHE A 293 7.55 22.83 13.11
CA PHE A 293 8.26 24.05 12.76
C PHE A 293 8.98 23.91 11.42
N THR A 294 9.32 25.04 10.81
CA THR A 294 10.11 25.09 9.57
C THR A 294 11.43 24.33 9.75
N GLY A 295 11.77 23.47 8.79
CA GLY A 295 12.98 22.64 8.81
C GLY A 295 12.85 21.30 9.53
N GLU A 296 11.72 21.01 10.19
CA GLU A 296 11.52 19.74 10.88
C GLU A 296 10.92 18.69 9.98
N ASN A 297 11.59 17.54 9.90
CA ASN A 297 11.07 16.34 9.26
C ASN A 297 10.56 15.36 10.31
N TRP A 298 9.33 14.87 10.14
CA TRP A 298 8.63 14.07 11.13
C TRP A 298 8.34 12.66 10.64
N LYS A 299 8.53 11.69 11.53
CA LYS A 299 8.03 10.32 11.38
C LYS A 299 6.79 10.14 12.24
N ILE A 300 5.69 9.67 11.65
CA ILE A 300 4.46 9.33 12.38
C ILE A 300 4.33 7.81 12.41
N VAL A 301 4.31 7.24 13.62
CA VAL A 301 4.23 5.80 13.84
C VAL A 301 3.00 5.45 14.67
N GLY A 302 2.38 4.32 14.36
CA GLY A 302 1.28 3.78 15.16
C GLY A 302 0.55 2.65 14.43
N PRO A 303 -0.25 1.85 15.14
CA PRO A 303 -1.00 0.76 14.56
C PRO A 303 -2.11 1.27 13.63
N ASN A 304 -2.68 0.35 12.85
CA ASN A 304 -3.83 0.67 12.01
C ASN A 304 -5.01 1.08 12.90
N GLY A 305 -5.78 2.09 12.42
CA GLY A 305 -6.91 2.64 13.19
C GLY A 305 -6.54 3.60 14.32
N ALA A 306 -5.25 3.95 14.49
CA ALA A 306 -4.79 4.88 15.52
C ALA A 306 -5.12 6.36 15.22
N GLY A 307 -5.64 6.67 14.04
CA GLY A 307 -5.98 8.06 13.67
C GLY A 307 -4.94 8.75 12.79
N LYS A 308 -3.91 8.03 12.30
CA LYS A 308 -2.87 8.60 11.41
C LYS A 308 -3.46 9.23 10.15
N SER A 309 -4.29 8.50 9.41
CA SER A 309 -4.93 9.02 8.19
C SER A 309 -5.93 10.15 8.50
N THR A 310 -6.60 10.11 9.66
CA THR A 310 -7.43 11.22 10.14
C THR A 310 -6.60 12.48 10.39
N LEU A 311 -5.44 12.34 11.03
CA LEU A 311 -4.51 13.46 11.23
C LEU A 311 -4.06 14.03 9.88
N LEU A 312 -3.69 13.17 8.93
CA LEU A 312 -3.28 13.62 7.59
C LEU A 312 -4.42 14.32 6.85
N SER A 313 -5.66 13.82 6.92
CA SER A 313 -6.81 14.43 6.25
C SER A 313 -7.13 15.85 6.77
N LEU A 314 -6.83 16.14 8.02
CA LEU A 314 -6.92 17.51 8.57
C LEU A 314 -5.88 18.45 7.93
N ILE A 315 -4.68 17.94 7.64
CA ILE A 315 -3.58 18.71 7.03
C ILE A 315 -3.82 18.89 5.53
N THR A 316 -4.24 17.84 4.83
CA THR A 316 -4.48 17.87 3.37
C THR A 316 -5.77 18.60 2.98
N ALA A 317 -6.50 19.11 3.97
CA ALA A 317 -7.78 19.80 3.80
C ALA A 317 -8.92 18.91 3.24
N ASP A 318 -8.82 17.60 3.44
CA ASP A 318 -9.83 16.62 3.01
C ASP A 318 -10.83 16.25 4.12
N ASN A 319 -10.70 16.86 5.33
CA ASN A 319 -11.56 16.60 6.48
C ASN A 319 -12.29 17.89 6.92
N LEU A 320 -13.62 17.89 6.85
CA LEU A 320 -14.45 19.03 7.22
C LEU A 320 -14.36 19.40 8.71
N GLN A 321 -13.99 18.46 9.58
CA GLN A 321 -13.81 18.76 11.00
C GLN A 321 -12.60 19.65 11.27
N ALA A 322 -11.75 19.91 10.26
CA ALA A 322 -10.70 20.92 10.37
C ALA A 322 -11.26 22.32 10.66
N TYR A 323 -12.48 22.62 10.17
CA TYR A 323 -13.12 23.92 10.37
C TYR A 323 -13.73 24.12 11.77
N SER A 324 -13.98 23.04 12.50
CA SER A 324 -14.47 23.08 13.88
C SER A 324 -13.38 22.97 14.93
N ASN A 325 -12.11 22.96 14.52
CA ASN A 325 -10.96 22.82 15.37
C ASN A 325 -9.97 23.99 15.15
N GLU A 326 -9.12 24.25 16.13
CA GLU A 326 -8.09 25.26 16.02
C GLU A 326 -6.85 24.70 15.37
N ILE A 327 -6.78 24.86 14.03
CA ILE A 327 -5.70 24.34 13.17
C ILE A 327 -5.16 25.47 12.32
N TYR A 328 -3.85 25.63 12.34
CA TYR A 328 -3.12 26.57 11.48
C TYR A 328 -2.23 25.77 10.52
N LEU A 329 -2.30 26.12 9.24
CA LEU A 329 -1.44 25.55 8.18
C LEU A 329 -0.73 26.71 7.49
N PHE A 330 0.59 26.63 7.40
CA PHE A 330 1.43 27.66 6.76
C PHE A 330 1.13 29.08 7.28
N GLY A 331 0.92 29.20 8.60
CA GLY A 331 0.63 30.47 9.27
C GLY A 331 -0.81 30.97 9.17
N LYS A 332 -1.72 30.26 8.48
CA LYS A 332 -3.14 30.64 8.33
C LYS A 332 -4.04 29.69 9.09
N GLN A 333 -4.98 30.23 9.87
CA GLN A 333 -6.00 29.43 10.55
C GLN A 333 -7.00 28.86 9.54
N ARG A 334 -7.41 27.61 9.73
CA ARG A 334 -8.44 26.96 8.90
C ARG A 334 -9.78 27.65 9.08
N GLY A 335 -10.47 27.94 7.95
CA GLY A 335 -11.79 28.58 7.96
C GLY A 335 -11.78 30.09 7.98
N THR A 336 -10.63 30.75 7.80
CA THR A 336 -10.52 32.22 7.76
C THR A 336 -10.52 32.83 6.36
N GLY A 337 -10.96 32.04 5.35
CA GLY A 337 -11.08 32.51 3.96
C GLY A 337 -9.98 32.01 3.02
N GLU A 338 -9.11 31.11 3.48
CA GLU A 338 -8.14 30.43 2.63
C GLU A 338 -8.80 29.45 1.67
N SER A 339 -8.28 29.35 0.46
CA SER A 339 -8.71 28.34 -0.51
C SER A 339 -8.08 26.98 -0.20
N ILE A 340 -8.84 25.90 -0.38
CA ILE A 340 -8.28 24.53 -0.33
C ILE A 340 -7.13 24.37 -1.32
N TRP A 341 -7.21 25.05 -2.47
CA TRP A 341 -6.16 25.01 -3.49
C TRP A 341 -4.86 25.69 -3.04
N ASP A 342 -4.94 26.74 -2.20
CA ASP A 342 -3.75 27.40 -1.66
C ASP A 342 -2.97 26.46 -0.72
N ILE A 343 -3.69 25.62 0.01
CA ILE A 343 -3.09 24.59 0.85
C ILE A 343 -2.53 23.45 -0.02
N LYS A 344 -3.33 22.94 -0.96
CA LYS A 344 -2.92 21.82 -1.82
C LYS A 344 -1.69 22.16 -2.68
N ARG A 345 -1.53 23.42 -3.10
CA ARG A 345 -0.31 23.87 -3.80
C ARG A 345 0.96 23.74 -2.96
N GLN A 346 0.86 23.90 -1.65
CA GLN A 346 2.00 23.82 -0.72
C GLN A 346 2.29 22.40 -0.25
N ILE A 347 1.39 21.44 -0.50
CA ILE A 347 1.49 20.06 -0.04
C ILE A 347 1.65 19.11 -1.23
N GLY A 348 2.71 18.29 -1.22
CA GLY A 348 2.79 17.08 -2.01
C GLY A 348 2.27 15.91 -1.19
N HIS A 349 1.36 15.09 -1.74
CA HIS A 349 0.80 13.96 -1.01
C HIS A 349 0.92 12.67 -1.82
N VAL A 350 1.44 11.61 -1.19
CA VAL A 350 1.51 10.26 -1.74
C VAL A 350 0.96 9.29 -0.72
N SER A 351 -0.07 8.55 -1.10
CA SER A 351 -0.64 7.47 -0.29
C SER A 351 -0.78 6.18 -1.09
N SER A 352 -0.90 5.07 -0.39
CA SER A 352 -1.18 3.78 -1.03
C SER A 352 -2.55 3.76 -1.67
N GLU A 353 -3.51 4.46 -1.08
CA GLU A 353 -4.87 4.60 -1.58
C GLU A 353 -4.90 5.41 -2.89
N PHE A 354 -4.20 6.54 -2.92
CA PHE A 354 -4.08 7.36 -4.14
C PHE A 354 -3.50 6.56 -5.32
N GLN A 355 -2.51 5.69 -5.09
CA GLN A 355 -1.95 4.83 -6.12
C GLN A 355 -2.99 3.85 -6.71
N VAL A 356 -3.86 3.29 -5.87
CA VAL A 356 -4.90 2.35 -6.32
C VAL A 356 -5.96 3.05 -7.16
N HIS A 357 -6.28 4.30 -6.83
CA HIS A 357 -7.29 5.10 -7.53
C HIS A 357 -6.77 5.81 -8.78
N TYR A 358 -5.45 5.94 -8.93
CA TYR A 358 -4.85 6.55 -10.12
C TYR A 358 -4.88 5.56 -11.30
N ARG A 359 -6.00 5.56 -12.05
CA ARG A 359 -6.27 4.61 -13.14
C ARG A 359 -6.20 5.23 -14.53
N GLU A 360 -5.66 6.44 -14.64
CA GLU A 360 -5.53 7.13 -15.92
C GLU A 360 -4.52 6.41 -16.83
N SER A 361 -4.96 6.08 -18.06
CA SER A 361 -4.11 5.50 -19.11
C SER A 361 -3.37 6.62 -19.84
N VAL A 362 -2.36 7.16 -19.18
CA VAL A 362 -1.53 8.26 -19.70
C VAL A 362 -0.04 7.96 -19.48
N SER A 363 0.83 8.59 -20.27
CA SER A 363 2.27 8.38 -20.11
C SER A 363 2.78 8.89 -18.76
N VAL A 364 3.84 8.27 -18.27
CA VAL A 364 4.51 8.64 -17.00
C VAL A 364 4.84 10.13 -16.94
N LEU A 365 5.36 10.70 -18.04
CA LEU A 365 5.66 12.12 -18.11
C LEU A 365 4.41 12.99 -17.84
N LYS A 366 3.26 12.62 -18.42
CA LYS A 366 2.00 13.33 -18.19
C LYS A 366 1.52 13.19 -16.75
N VAL A 367 1.74 12.03 -16.12
CA VAL A 367 1.45 11.83 -14.69
C VAL A 367 2.30 12.78 -13.85
N VAL A 368 3.60 12.86 -14.07
CA VAL A 368 4.48 13.76 -13.32
C VAL A 368 4.08 15.21 -13.53
N LEU A 369 3.84 15.64 -14.79
CA LEU A 369 3.43 17.00 -15.14
C LEU A 369 2.09 17.40 -14.48
N SER A 370 1.16 16.45 -14.30
CA SER A 370 -0.12 16.73 -13.61
C SER A 370 0.05 17.20 -12.16
N GLY A 371 1.23 16.93 -11.55
CA GLY A 371 1.58 17.38 -10.22
C GLY A 371 1.69 18.90 -10.07
N PHE A 372 2.00 19.64 -11.14
CA PHE A 372 1.99 21.10 -11.10
C PHE A 372 0.59 21.70 -10.94
N PHE A 373 -0.44 20.95 -11.32
CA PHE A 373 -1.83 21.40 -11.37
C PHE A 373 -2.70 20.72 -10.30
N ASP A 374 -2.14 19.80 -9.52
CA ASP A 374 -2.86 18.98 -8.52
C ASP A 374 -4.07 18.21 -9.09
N THR A 375 -4.03 17.84 -10.37
CA THR A 375 -5.10 17.14 -11.08
C THR A 375 -4.77 15.65 -11.28
N ILE A 376 -5.79 14.80 -11.33
CA ILE A 376 -5.68 13.42 -11.82
C ILE A 376 -5.80 13.51 -13.36
N GLY A 377 -4.70 13.23 -14.07
CA GLY A 377 -4.58 13.49 -15.49
C GLY A 377 -4.07 14.92 -15.81
N LEU A 378 -3.58 15.12 -17.02
CA LEU A 378 -3.04 16.38 -17.51
C LEU A 378 -4.05 17.06 -18.44
N TYR A 379 -4.72 18.09 -17.97
CA TYR A 379 -5.77 18.83 -18.69
C TYR A 379 -5.29 20.21 -19.17
N GLN A 380 -4.12 20.65 -18.76
CA GLN A 380 -3.52 21.93 -19.14
C GLN A 380 -2.18 21.68 -19.82
N ALA A 381 -1.84 22.53 -20.77
CA ALA A 381 -0.54 22.48 -21.43
C ALA A 381 0.57 22.90 -20.44
N ALA A 382 1.54 22.03 -20.25
CA ALA A 382 2.71 22.36 -19.45
C ALA A 382 3.69 23.24 -20.23
N THR A 383 4.30 24.21 -19.54
CA THR A 383 5.37 25.05 -20.10
C THR A 383 6.65 24.22 -20.33
N GLU A 384 7.56 24.73 -21.16
CA GLU A 384 8.85 24.07 -21.39
C GLU A 384 9.67 23.96 -20.10
N SER A 385 9.65 24.97 -19.25
CA SER A 385 10.30 24.94 -17.92
C SER A 385 9.71 23.84 -17.01
N GLN A 386 8.38 23.65 -17.01
CA GLN A 386 7.74 22.58 -16.27
C GLN A 386 8.12 21.19 -16.81
N LYS A 387 8.24 21.04 -18.13
CA LYS A 387 8.68 19.79 -18.75
C LYS A 387 10.13 19.47 -18.36
N GLU A 388 11.01 20.44 -18.40
CA GLU A 388 12.41 20.30 -18.00
C GLU A 388 12.52 19.92 -16.52
N THR A 389 11.79 20.60 -15.64
CA THR A 389 11.72 20.27 -14.21
C THR A 389 11.24 18.83 -13.98
N ALA A 390 10.17 18.42 -14.67
CA ALA A 390 9.65 17.05 -14.57
C ALA A 390 10.69 16.02 -15.04
N GLN A 391 11.38 16.27 -16.15
CA GLN A 391 12.44 15.39 -16.66
C GLN A 391 13.61 15.29 -15.69
N ASN A 392 14.02 16.39 -15.05
CA ASN A 392 15.08 16.41 -14.06
C ASN A 392 14.71 15.58 -12.82
N TRP A 393 13.48 15.71 -12.31
CA TRP A 393 13.00 14.84 -11.24
C TRP A 393 12.92 13.37 -11.65
N MET A 394 12.49 13.08 -12.88
CA MET A 394 12.47 11.72 -13.39
C MET A 394 13.87 11.11 -13.49
N LYS A 395 14.88 11.90 -13.93
CA LYS A 395 16.29 11.47 -13.93
C LYS A 395 16.81 11.20 -12.52
N PHE A 396 16.52 12.11 -11.58
CA PHE A 396 16.91 11.93 -10.17
C PHE A 396 16.34 10.66 -9.56
N LEU A 397 15.09 10.34 -9.90
CA LEU A 397 14.41 9.13 -9.44
C LEU A 397 14.75 7.89 -10.27
N GLU A 398 15.60 8.02 -11.30
CA GLU A 398 15.99 6.97 -12.25
C GLU A 398 14.78 6.32 -12.96
N ILE A 399 13.77 7.11 -13.32
CA ILE A 399 12.56 6.70 -14.04
C ILE A 399 12.39 7.42 -15.39
N ASP A 400 13.40 8.14 -15.86
CA ASP A 400 13.41 8.86 -17.14
C ASP A 400 13.17 7.94 -18.35
N ASN A 401 13.69 6.72 -18.29
CA ASN A 401 13.46 5.68 -19.30
C ASN A 401 11.99 5.18 -19.37
N LEU A 402 11.15 5.59 -18.44
CA LEU A 402 9.73 5.23 -18.39
C LEU A 402 8.81 6.34 -18.94
N ALA A 403 9.35 7.50 -19.34
CA ALA A 403 8.61 8.72 -19.66
C ALA A 403 7.40 8.50 -20.58
N GLU A 404 7.58 7.70 -21.64
CA GLU A 404 6.55 7.43 -22.65
C GLU A 404 5.72 6.18 -22.38
N ILE A 405 6.04 5.46 -21.30
CA ILE A 405 5.30 4.24 -20.93
C ILE A 405 4.00 4.65 -20.24
N ASP A 406 2.92 3.93 -20.54
CA ASP A 406 1.64 4.08 -19.85
C ASP A 406 1.78 3.70 -18.37
N PHE A 407 1.29 4.58 -17.47
CA PHE A 407 1.37 4.42 -16.03
C PHE A 407 0.77 3.08 -15.56
N THR A 408 -0.32 2.64 -16.18
CA THR A 408 -1.00 1.39 -15.81
C THR A 408 -0.19 0.12 -16.13
N ARG A 409 0.82 0.24 -17.00
CA ARG A 409 1.72 -0.86 -17.39
C ARG A 409 2.96 -0.99 -16.51
N LEU A 410 3.14 -0.08 -15.57
CA LEU A 410 4.27 -0.09 -14.64
C LEU A 410 4.09 -1.12 -13.54
N SER A 411 5.21 -1.60 -12.98
CA SER A 411 5.19 -2.36 -11.73
C SER A 411 4.76 -1.45 -10.58
N TYR A 412 4.22 -2.05 -9.51
CA TYR A 412 3.75 -1.31 -8.33
C TYR A 412 4.80 -0.37 -7.74
N GLY A 413 6.08 -0.81 -7.67
CA GLY A 413 7.19 0.02 -7.21
C GLY A 413 7.54 1.18 -8.15
N GLN A 414 7.47 0.95 -9.48
CA GLN A 414 7.67 2.03 -10.47
C GLN A 414 6.55 3.06 -10.39
N GLN A 415 5.30 2.63 -10.25
CA GLN A 415 4.16 3.53 -10.02
C GLN A 415 4.38 4.39 -8.78
N ARG A 416 4.88 3.82 -7.68
CA ARG A 416 5.19 4.56 -6.45
C ARG A 416 6.21 5.67 -6.69
N LEU A 417 7.30 5.38 -7.41
CA LEU A 417 8.30 6.38 -7.75
C LEU A 417 7.76 7.50 -8.63
N VAL A 418 6.90 7.16 -9.60
CA VAL A 418 6.22 8.16 -10.45
C VAL A 418 5.30 9.07 -9.62
N LEU A 419 4.57 8.52 -8.64
CA LEU A 419 3.71 9.33 -7.78
C LEU A 419 4.52 10.20 -6.81
N ILE A 420 5.69 9.76 -6.36
CA ILE A 420 6.63 10.61 -5.60
C ILE A 420 7.14 11.75 -6.51
N ALA A 421 7.53 11.46 -7.75
CA ALA A 421 7.91 12.47 -8.72
C ALA A 421 6.80 13.51 -8.94
N ARG A 422 5.57 13.03 -9.11
CA ARG A 422 4.39 13.88 -9.25
C ARG A 422 4.16 14.80 -8.05
N ALA A 423 4.33 14.27 -6.83
CA ALA A 423 4.11 15.03 -5.60
C ALA A 423 5.17 16.11 -5.37
N ILE A 424 6.42 15.85 -5.75
CA ILE A 424 7.56 16.74 -5.52
C ILE A 424 7.81 17.74 -6.66
N VAL A 425 7.30 17.48 -7.87
CA VAL A 425 7.61 18.27 -9.09
C VAL A 425 7.31 19.76 -8.96
N LYS A 426 6.30 20.12 -8.16
CA LYS A 426 5.91 21.51 -7.89
C LYS A 426 6.72 22.17 -6.74
N SER A 427 7.73 21.48 -6.21
CA SER A 427 8.54 21.93 -5.06
C SER A 427 7.67 22.35 -3.87
N PRO A 428 6.84 21.44 -3.31
CA PRO A 428 5.94 21.77 -2.22
C PRO A 428 6.73 22.13 -0.95
N ALA A 429 6.14 22.95 -0.06
CA ALA A 429 6.72 23.23 1.24
C ALA A 429 6.71 21.99 2.13
N LEU A 430 5.68 21.14 2.00
CA LEU A 430 5.49 19.92 2.78
C LEU A 430 5.20 18.72 1.87
N LEU A 431 5.95 17.64 2.03
CA LEU A 431 5.71 16.35 1.37
C LEU A 431 5.19 15.33 2.39
N ILE A 432 3.96 14.89 2.22
CA ILE A 432 3.33 13.87 3.05
C ILE A 432 3.42 12.53 2.33
N LEU A 433 4.03 11.56 3.00
CA LEU A 433 4.23 10.21 2.50
C LEU A 433 3.51 9.22 3.42
N ASP A 434 2.30 8.80 3.02
CA ASP A 434 1.49 7.87 3.81
C ASP A 434 1.74 6.43 3.35
N GLU A 435 2.43 5.67 4.19
CA GLU A 435 2.85 4.30 3.95
C GLU A 435 3.52 4.08 2.58
N PRO A 436 4.54 4.89 2.20
CA PRO A 436 5.07 4.87 0.84
C PRO A 436 5.79 3.56 0.47
N CYS A 437 6.18 2.76 1.46
CA CYS A 437 6.85 1.48 1.27
C CYS A 437 5.90 0.25 1.34
N GLN A 438 4.60 0.47 1.54
CA GLN A 438 3.62 -0.62 1.58
C GLN A 438 3.55 -1.36 0.24
N GLY A 439 3.54 -2.71 0.27
CA GLY A 439 3.44 -3.54 -0.94
C GLY A 439 4.72 -3.57 -1.78
N LEU A 440 5.84 -3.01 -1.30
CA LEU A 440 7.12 -3.06 -2.01
C LEU A 440 7.98 -4.23 -1.53
N ASP A 441 8.63 -4.91 -2.48
CA ASP A 441 9.71 -5.83 -2.14
C ASP A 441 10.92 -5.08 -1.55
N ARG A 442 11.84 -5.83 -0.94
CA ARG A 442 12.99 -5.27 -0.23
C ARG A 442 13.84 -4.33 -1.09
N ALA A 443 14.04 -4.65 -2.37
CA ALA A 443 14.86 -3.83 -3.26
C ALA A 443 14.18 -2.49 -3.59
N ASN A 444 12.89 -2.52 -3.95
CA ASN A 444 12.10 -1.32 -4.22
C ASN A 444 11.90 -0.48 -2.95
N ARG A 445 11.69 -1.13 -1.79
CA ARG A 445 11.59 -0.43 -0.50
C ARG A 445 12.86 0.36 -0.19
N ASN A 446 14.03 -0.30 -0.25
CA ASN A 446 15.31 0.37 0.02
C ASN A 446 15.56 1.52 -0.95
N ARG A 447 15.16 1.37 -2.21
CA ARG A 447 15.27 2.43 -3.21
C ARG A 447 14.37 3.62 -2.87
N VAL A 448 13.10 3.38 -2.51
CA VAL A 448 12.17 4.44 -2.11
C VAL A 448 12.66 5.15 -0.85
N LEU A 449 13.10 4.42 0.18
CA LEU A 449 13.66 5.01 1.40
C LEU A 449 14.89 5.88 1.11
N SER A 450 15.84 5.38 0.29
CA SER A 450 17.02 6.15 -0.11
C SER A 450 16.65 7.45 -0.85
N ILE A 451 15.65 7.42 -1.71
CA ILE A 451 15.15 8.59 -2.44
C ILE A 451 14.50 9.60 -1.49
N ILE A 452 13.66 9.13 -0.56
CA ILE A 452 13.02 9.99 0.45
C ILE A 452 14.08 10.67 1.31
N ASP A 453 15.09 9.91 1.75
CA ASP A 453 16.21 10.44 2.54
C ASP A 453 16.98 11.53 1.78
N GLN A 454 17.25 11.32 0.49
CA GLN A 454 17.89 12.31 -0.35
C GLN A 454 17.02 13.57 -0.55
N ILE A 455 15.70 13.43 -0.72
CA ILE A 455 14.78 14.57 -0.80
C ILE A 455 14.87 15.39 0.50
N GLY A 456 14.72 14.75 1.66
CA GLY A 456 14.76 15.44 2.95
C GLY A 456 16.10 16.09 3.29
N LEU A 457 17.22 15.54 2.80
CA LEU A 457 18.56 16.08 3.06
C LEU A 457 19.02 17.14 2.05
N LYS A 458 18.51 17.10 0.81
CA LYS A 458 19.02 17.93 -0.30
C LYS A 458 18.05 19.02 -0.78
N THR A 459 16.81 19.02 -0.29
CA THR A 459 15.81 20.01 -0.69
C THR A 459 15.25 20.76 0.51
N GLU A 460 14.60 21.89 0.27
CA GLU A 460 13.91 22.66 1.31
C GLU A 460 12.54 22.09 1.66
N THR A 461 12.08 21.03 0.96
CA THR A 461 10.80 20.39 1.21
C THR A 461 10.83 19.61 2.52
N GLN A 462 9.97 19.95 3.46
CA GLN A 462 9.82 19.21 4.70
C GLN A 462 9.05 17.90 4.48
N ILE A 463 9.34 16.89 5.28
CA ILE A 463 8.75 15.56 5.12
C ILE A 463 7.96 15.16 6.35
N ILE A 464 6.72 14.71 6.13
CA ILE A 464 5.97 13.89 7.08
C ILE A 464 5.89 12.47 6.51
N TYR A 465 6.59 11.55 7.17
CA TYR A 465 6.65 10.14 6.80
C TYR A 465 5.81 9.30 7.73
N VAL A 466 4.73 8.70 7.23
CA VAL A 466 3.81 7.89 8.03
C VAL A 466 4.05 6.42 7.76
N THR A 467 4.19 5.62 8.80
CA THR A 467 4.42 4.19 8.70
C THR A 467 3.88 3.44 9.93
N HIS A 468 3.55 2.17 9.76
CA HIS A 468 3.33 1.24 10.86
C HIS A 468 4.58 0.37 11.14
N VAL A 469 5.68 0.58 10.39
CA VAL A 469 6.93 -0.17 10.51
C VAL A 469 7.96 0.67 11.25
N GLU A 470 8.27 0.30 12.49
CA GLU A 470 9.24 1.03 13.32
C GLU A 470 10.66 1.00 12.73
N ALA A 471 11.01 -0.10 12.04
CA ALA A 471 12.33 -0.33 11.45
C ALA A 471 12.65 0.51 10.19
N ASP A 472 11.75 1.44 9.76
CA ASP A 472 12.08 2.39 8.71
C ASP A 472 12.98 3.50 9.28
N GLU A 473 14.27 3.39 9.01
CA GLU A 473 15.27 4.38 9.39
C GLU A 473 15.58 5.30 8.20
N LEU A 474 15.42 6.60 8.40
CA LEU A 474 15.73 7.66 7.44
C LEU A 474 16.55 8.72 8.18
N ASN A 475 17.72 9.08 7.63
CA ASN A 475 18.62 10.04 8.27
C ASN A 475 18.05 11.47 8.30
N CYS A 476 17.11 11.77 7.39
CA CYS A 476 16.47 13.09 7.35
C CYS A 476 15.37 13.27 8.40
N LEU A 477 14.92 12.21 9.10
CA LEU A 477 13.83 12.29 10.08
C LEU A 477 14.39 12.35 11.49
N HIS A 478 14.19 13.49 12.17
CA HIS A 478 14.72 13.72 13.51
C HIS A 478 13.63 13.77 14.59
N HIS A 479 12.37 13.89 14.20
CA HIS A 479 11.23 13.97 15.10
C HIS A 479 10.29 12.80 14.90
N VAL A 480 9.76 12.24 16.01
CA VAL A 480 8.84 11.11 15.94
C VAL A 480 7.56 11.41 16.70
N LEU A 481 6.42 11.19 16.06
CA LEU A 481 5.10 11.22 16.65
C LEU A 481 4.57 9.78 16.76
N ASN A 482 4.49 9.26 17.99
CA ASN A 482 4.01 7.91 18.25
C ASN A 482 2.55 7.92 18.70
N PHE A 483 1.68 7.16 18.02
CA PHE A 483 0.33 6.88 18.48
C PHE A 483 0.34 5.65 19.38
N VAL A 484 0.16 5.83 20.68
CA VAL A 484 0.17 4.78 21.68
C VAL A 484 -1.25 4.51 22.19
N ALA A 485 -1.65 3.23 22.24
CA ALA A 485 -2.96 2.83 22.74
C ALA A 485 -3.07 3.13 24.25
N THR A 486 -4.18 3.77 24.65
CA THR A 486 -4.53 3.94 26.05
C THR A 486 -5.48 2.84 26.54
N PRO A 487 -5.60 2.60 27.85
CA PRO A 487 -6.54 1.63 28.40
C PRO A 487 -8.01 1.90 28.02
N SER A 488 -8.35 3.15 27.68
CA SER A 488 -9.68 3.55 27.23
C SER A 488 -9.95 3.26 25.74
N GLY A 489 -9.00 2.66 25.01
CA GLY A 489 -9.11 2.38 23.58
C GLY A 489 -8.92 3.59 22.66
N ILE A 490 -8.63 4.78 23.22
CA ILE A 490 -8.26 5.98 22.47
C ILE A 490 -6.74 5.99 22.33
N PHE A 491 -6.21 6.40 21.18
CA PHE A 491 -4.79 6.56 21.01
C PHE A 491 -4.33 7.94 21.48
N ARG A 492 -3.20 7.96 22.18
CA ARG A 492 -2.53 9.19 22.61
C ARG A 492 -1.26 9.39 21.78
N ALA A 493 -1.03 10.61 21.34
CA ALA A 493 0.22 10.98 20.69
C ALA A 493 1.32 11.24 21.75
N VAL A 494 2.50 10.69 21.49
CA VAL A 494 3.70 10.91 22.30
C VAL A 494 4.83 11.33 21.37
N TYR A 495 5.53 12.39 21.72
CA TYR A 495 6.64 12.93 20.93
C TYR A 495 7.97 12.40 21.46
N SER A 496 8.91 12.12 20.57
CA SER A 496 10.30 11.80 20.88
C SER A 496 11.25 12.42 19.88
#